data_f6f6725591041dda498027f778ba3459
#
_entry.id   f6f6725591041dda498027f778ba3459
#
_cell.length_a   1.000
_cell.length_b   1.000
_cell.length_c   1.000
_cell.angle_alpha   90.00
_cell.angle_beta   90.00
_cell.angle_gamma   90.00
#
_symmetry.space_group_name_H-M   'P 1'
#
loop_
_entity.id
_entity.type
_entity.pdbx_description
1 polymer ?
#
loop_
_entity_poly.entity_id
_entity_poly.type
_entity_poly.pdbx_seq_one_letter_code
_entity_poly.pdbx_strand_id
1 'polypeptide(L)'
;LSLVAPTLTHKAGFHPTAVFGAMGAAAGVGAAFKLTPRQLVDALGTVGSMASGIIEYLAEGAWTKRLHAGWAAQSGIRAALLGRAGFVGPRSVFEGVHGFFHGFANTTKGDYDVIAGDFGARWVTETLAFKPYPCGTMTHPYIDCARRLATRVKAGDIVEMVCDVGEGTVHRLWDPLAAKQRPNNGYAGKFSTPYCIATGFVRGNVGLSDFSDAAVHDPAVLALAAKVRYRIDPQNPYPKNFTGHIRATLRDGSVVEERQPYMRGGAQEPLSRADIEQKFLLNAQHGGWSAERAAGTLQTIGGLFDGPVQLAALRG
;
A
#
# COMPACT_ATOMS: atom_id res chain seq x y z
N LEU A 1 0.81 16.86 -0.28
CA LEU A 1 -0.57 17.18 0.16
C LEU A 1 -1.01 16.37 1.38
N SER A 2 -0.80 15.05 1.43
CA SER A 2 -1.24 14.23 2.58
C SER A 2 -0.60 14.62 3.92
N LEU A 3 0.51 15.35 3.89
CA LEU A 3 1.20 15.85 5.10
C LEU A 3 0.59 17.14 5.66
N VAL A 4 -0.26 17.84 4.91
CA VAL A 4 -0.95 19.07 5.37
C VAL A 4 -1.87 18.77 6.57
N ALA A 5 -2.60 17.65 6.51
CA ALA A 5 -3.51 17.21 7.58
C ALA A 5 -3.40 15.68 7.74
N PRO A 6 -2.31 15.19 8.36
CA PRO A 6 -2.00 13.76 8.43
C PRO A 6 -3.12 12.95 9.08
N THR A 7 -3.47 11.81 8.50
CA THR A 7 -4.49 10.85 8.95
C THR A 7 -5.95 11.31 8.86
N LEU A 8 -6.24 12.61 8.80
CA LEU A 8 -7.62 13.12 8.88
C LEU A 8 -8.50 12.67 7.71
N THR A 9 -7.98 12.69 6.48
CA THR A 9 -8.70 12.18 5.30
C THR A 9 -9.12 10.73 5.46
N HIS A 10 -8.25 9.89 6.02
CA HIS A 10 -8.58 8.50 6.27
C HIS A 10 -9.63 8.35 7.39
N LYS A 11 -9.56 9.19 8.45
CA LYS A 11 -10.57 9.22 9.53
C LYS A 11 -11.92 9.70 9.03
N ALA A 12 -11.94 10.60 8.03
CA ALA A 12 -13.16 11.08 7.38
C ALA A 12 -13.81 10.04 6.44
N GLY A 13 -13.21 8.85 6.28
CA GLY A 13 -13.76 7.77 5.48
C GLY A 13 -13.32 7.76 4.02
N PHE A 14 -12.30 8.55 3.64
CA PHE A 14 -11.77 8.59 2.29
C PHE A 14 -10.43 7.86 2.16
N HIS A 15 -10.21 7.27 0.98
CA HIS A 15 -8.93 6.65 0.65
C HIS A 15 -7.92 7.71 0.21
N PRO A 16 -6.83 7.96 0.97
CA PRO A 16 -5.89 9.04 0.64
C PRO A 16 -5.30 8.92 -0.77
N THR A 17 -5.00 7.69 -1.23
CA THR A 17 -4.51 7.45 -2.60
C THR A 17 -5.48 7.96 -3.67
N ALA A 18 -6.77 7.86 -3.43
CA ALA A 18 -7.78 8.32 -4.39
C ALA A 18 -7.84 9.86 -4.46
N VAL A 19 -8.02 10.49 -3.31
CA VAL A 19 -8.27 11.95 -3.29
C VAL A 19 -6.99 12.76 -3.52
N PHE A 20 -5.88 12.44 -2.83
CA PHE A 20 -4.59 13.12 -3.09
C PHE A 20 -3.97 12.71 -4.42
N GLY A 21 -4.24 11.47 -4.89
CA GLY A 21 -3.78 11.01 -6.19
C GLY A 21 -4.36 11.82 -7.35
N ALA A 22 -5.62 12.24 -7.26
CA ALA A 22 -6.25 13.10 -8.27
C ALA A 22 -5.54 14.46 -8.37
N MET A 23 -5.24 15.08 -7.23
CA MET A 23 -4.48 16.33 -7.16
C MET A 23 -3.05 16.17 -7.72
N GLY A 24 -2.34 15.10 -7.30
CA GLY A 24 -1.00 14.80 -7.78
C GLY A 24 -0.96 14.54 -9.28
N ALA A 25 -1.96 13.83 -9.81
CA ALA A 25 -2.08 13.58 -11.25
C ALA A 25 -2.34 14.87 -12.04
N ALA A 26 -3.22 15.76 -11.56
CA ALA A 26 -3.45 17.06 -12.20
C ALA A 26 -2.18 17.92 -12.24
N ALA A 27 -1.43 17.97 -11.14
CA ALA A 27 -0.17 18.68 -11.06
C ALA A 27 0.89 18.11 -12.02
N GLY A 28 1.11 16.78 -11.97
CA GLY A 28 2.11 16.10 -12.80
C GLY A 28 1.81 16.18 -14.30
N VAL A 29 0.55 15.96 -14.69
CA VAL A 29 0.11 16.08 -16.10
C VAL A 29 0.16 17.53 -16.55
N GLY A 30 -0.24 18.48 -15.67
CA GLY A 30 -0.15 19.90 -15.95
C GLY A 30 1.30 20.35 -16.22
N ALA A 31 2.25 19.87 -15.42
CA ALA A 31 3.67 20.11 -15.65
C ALA A 31 4.16 19.49 -16.96
N ALA A 32 3.77 18.24 -17.27
CA ALA A 32 4.13 17.56 -18.53
C ALA A 32 3.57 18.28 -19.77
N PHE A 33 2.37 18.84 -19.65
CA PHE A 33 1.75 19.66 -20.71
C PHE A 33 2.29 21.09 -20.75
N LYS A 34 3.21 21.48 -19.86
CA LYS A 34 3.75 22.82 -19.73
C LYS A 34 2.65 23.89 -19.58
N LEU A 35 1.65 23.60 -18.75
CA LEU A 35 0.59 24.54 -18.46
C LEU A 35 1.16 25.82 -17.83
N THR A 36 0.59 26.97 -18.19
CA THR A 36 0.90 28.23 -17.51
C THR A 36 0.48 28.14 -16.03
N PRO A 37 1.07 28.94 -15.12
CA PRO A 37 0.67 28.96 -13.71
C PRO A 37 -0.84 29.14 -13.52
N ARG A 38 -1.48 29.99 -14.32
CA ARG A 38 -2.93 30.20 -14.27
C ARG A 38 -3.69 28.94 -14.65
N GLN A 39 -3.33 28.29 -15.74
CA GLN A 39 -3.96 27.04 -16.20
C GLN A 39 -3.78 25.91 -15.18
N LEU A 40 -2.61 25.85 -14.52
CA LEU A 40 -2.36 24.85 -13.47
C LEU A 40 -3.23 25.11 -12.24
N VAL A 41 -3.40 26.34 -11.80
CA VAL A 41 -4.32 26.71 -10.71
C VAL A 41 -5.75 26.31 -11.06
N ASP A 42 -6.20 26.61 -12.27
CA ASP A 42 -7.53 26.25 -12.73
C ASP A 42 -7.73 24.72 -12.82
N ALA A 43 -6.69 23.97 -13.24
CA ALA A 43 -6.71 22.51 -13.24
C ALA A 43 -6.79 21.91 -11.83
N LEU A 44 -5.99 22.44 -10.88
CA LEU A 44 -6.03 22.01 -9.47
C LEU A 44 -7.38 22.34 -8.83
N GLY A 45 -7.93 23.50 -9.10
CA GLY A 45 -9.26 23.87 -8.65
C GLY A 45 -10.33 22.92 -9.17
N THR A 46 -10.28 22.60 -10.46
CA THR A 46 -11.23 21.70 -11.11
C THR A 46 -11.16 20.28 -10.57
N VAL A 47 -9.95 19.73 -10.37
CA VAL A 47 -9.80 18.35 -9.89
C VAL A 47 -10.27 18.18 -8.45
N GLY A 48 -10.33 19.24 -7.65
CA GLY A 48 -10.93 19.21 -6.31
C GLY A 48 -12.37 18.71 -6.33
N SER A 49 -13.14 19.05 -7.36
CA SER A 49 -14.51 18.57 -7.56
C SER A 49 -14.59 17.20 -8.23
N MET A 50 -13.47 16.64 -8.73
CA MET A 50 -13.41 15.34 -9.39
C MET A 50 -12.76 14.27 -8.50
N ALA A 51 -12.17 14.65 -7.39
CA ALA A 51 -11.57 13.74 -6.43
C ALA A 51 -12.68 12.93 -5.73
N SER A 52 -12.45 11.63 -5.54
CA SER A 52 -13.40 10.73 -4.88
C SER A 52 -12.71 9.44 -4.43
N GLY A 53 -13.42 8.63 -3.64
CA GLY A 53 -12.97 7.29 -3.23
C GLY A 53 -13.12 7.05 -1.73
N ILE A 54 -14.20 6.35 -1.36
CA ILE A 54 -14.53 5.99 0.02
C ILE A 54 -13.84 4.68 0.41
N ILE A 55 -13.65 4.46 1.72
CA ILE A 55 -12.97 3.25 2.23
C ILE A 55 -13.93 2.10 2.56
N GLU A 56 -15.20 2.19 2.23
CA GLU A 56 -16.22 1.17 2.53
C GLU A 56 -15.90 -0.21 1.93
N TYR A 57 -15.00 -0.28 0.94
CA TYR A 57 -14.51 -1.56 0.40
C TYR A 57 -13.92 -2.49 1.47
N LEU A 58 -13.56 -1.96 2.65
CA LEU A 58 -13.03 -2.77 3.75
C LEU A 58 -14.10 -3.64 4.42
N ALA A 59 -15.38 -3.23 4.37
CA ALA A 59 -16.47 -3.94 5.02
C ALA A 59 -16.69 -5.34 4.41
N GLU A 60 -16.62 -5.45 3.08
CA GLU A 60 -16.95 -6.67 2.36
C GLU A 60 -15.79 -7.24 1.52
N GLY A 61 -14.64 -6.55 1.49
CA GLY A 61 -13.53 -6.92 0.62
C GLY A 61 -13.79 -6.62 -0.86
N ALA A 62 -14.57 -5.56 -1.15
CA ALA A 62 -14.91 -5.15 -2.51
C ALA A 62 -13.70 -4.62 -3.30
N TRP A 63 -13.82 -4.58 -4.63
CA TRP A 63 -12.70 -4.26 -5.53
C TRP A 63 -12.49 -2.77 -5.77
N THR A 64 -13.35 -1.90 -5.26
CA THR A 64 -13.31 -0.45 -5.54
C THR A 64 -11.97 0.21 -5.18
N LYS A 65 -11.24 -0.30 -4.19
CA LYS A 65 -9.88 0.16 -3.90
C LYS A 65 -8.94 0.09 -5.12
N ARG A 66 -9.10 -0.92 -5.97
CA ARG A 66 -8.27 -1.09 -7.18
C ARG A 66 -8.58 -0.03 -8.23
N LEU A 67 -9.83 0.43 -8.29
CA LEU A 67 -10.28 1.51 -9.16
C LEU A 67 -9.63 2.85 -8.79
N HIS A 68 -9.39 3.11 -7.50
CA HIS A 68 -9.10 4.45 -6.97
C HIS A 68 -7.87 5.10 -7.61
N ALA A 69 -6.79 4.38 -7.80
CA ALA A 69 -5.57 4.94 -8.41
C ALA A 69 -5.79 5.30 -9.89
N GLY A 70 -6.47 4.43 -10.64
CA GLY A 70 -6.80 4.67 -12.05
C GLY A 70 -7.79 5.81 -12.22
N TRP A 71 -8.81 5.89 -11.36
CA TRP A 71 -9.79 6.98 -11.37
C TRP A 71 -9.16 8.32 -11.01
N ALA A 72 -8.26 8.33 -10.02
CA ALA A 72 -7.49 9.53 -9.67
C ALA A 72 -6.64 10.03 -10.83
N ALA A 73 -5.93 9.13 -11.52
CA ALA A 73 -5.15 9.48 -12.72
C ALA A 73 -6.04 10.04 -13.83
N GLN A 74 -7.18 9.40 -14.13
CA GLN A 74 -8.14 9.87 -15.12
C GLN A 74 -8.70 11.26 -14.78
N SER A 75 -9.08 11.49 -13.52
CA SER A 75 -9.56 12.78 -13.04
C SER A 75 -8.50 13.87 -13.21
N GLY A 76 -7.25 13.58 -12.85
CA GLY A 76 -6.14 14.53 -13.00
C GLY A 76 -5.85 14.89 -14.46
N ILE A 77 -5.84 13.92 -15.37
CA ILE A 77 -5.66 14.15 -16.82
C ILE A 77 -6.77 15.06 -17.36
N ARG A 78 -8.02 14.75 -17.04
CA ARG A 78 -9.18 15.54 -17.50
C ARG A 78 -9.13 16.96 -16.97
N ALA A 79 -8.83 17.15 -15.69
CA ALA A 79 -8.70 18.47 -15.09
C ALA A 79 -7.58 19.30 -15.72
N ALA A 80 -6.43 18.69 -16.01
CA ALA A 80 -5.33 19.35 -16.72
C ALA A 80 -5.73 19.77 -18.15
N LEU A 81 -6.48 18.94 -18.88
CA LEU A 81 -7.00 19.26 -20.19
C LEU A 81 -8.03 20.41 -20.13
N LEU A 82 -8.92 20.40 -19.14
CA LEU A 82 -9.88 21.48 -18.92
C LEU A 82 -9.20 22.82 -18.60
N GLY A 83 -8.22 22.83 -17.68
CA GLY A 83 -7.43 24.01 -17.35
C GLY A 83 -6.66 24.55 -18.58
N ARG A 84 -6.10 23.64 -19.39
CA ARG A 84 -5.46 24.01 -20.68
C ARG A 84 -6.43 24.69 -21.64
N ALA A 85 -7.69 24.24 -21.65
CA ALA A 85 -8.73 24.80 -22.50
C ALA A 85 -9.37 26.10 -21.92
N GLY A 86 -8.91 26.57 -20.76
CA GLY A 86 -9.41 27.80 -20.14
C GLY A 86 -10.62 27.60 -19.23
N PHE A 87 -10.93 26.38 -18.83
CA PHE A 87 -11.96 26.13 -17.82
C PHE A 87 -11.48 26.61 -16.46
N VAL A 88 -12.25 27.48 -15.82
CA VAL A 88 -11.86 28.17 -14.58
C VAL A 88 -12.21 27.31 -13.36
N GLY A 89 -11.21 27.04 -12.52
CA GLY A 89 -11.36 26.38 -11.22
C GLY A 89 -11.17 27.35 -10.04
N PRO A 90 -11.66 27.00 -8.84
CA PRO A 90 -11.48 27.83 -7.65
C PRO A 90 -10.00 27.90 -7.24
N ARG A 91 -9.53 29.12 -6.96
CA ARG A 91 -8.12 29.35 -6.56
C ARG A 91 -7.81 28.86 -5.16
N SER A 92 -8.77 28.94 -4.24
CA SER A 92 -8.67 28.51 -2.85
C SER A 92 -9.07 27.03 -2.65
N VAL A 93 -8.80 26.18 -3.66
CA VAL A 93 -9.22 24.77 -3.63
C VAL A 93 -8.72 24.01 -2.41
N PHE A 94 -7.56 24.34 -1.87
CA PHE A 94 -7.00 23.63 -0.71
C PHE A 94 -7.51 24.21 0.61
N GLU A 95 -7.31 25.51 0.84
CA GLU A 95 -7.51 26.21 2.12
C GLU A 95 -8.92 26.80 2.29
N GLY A 96 -9.71 26.86 1.23
CA GLY A 96 -11.03 27.49 1.24
C GLY A 96 -12.00 26.84 2.24
N VAL A 97 -12.95 27.63 2.75
CA VAL A 97 -13.97 27.18 3.72
C VAL A 97 -14.84 26.03 3.20
N HIS A 98 -14.89 25.84 1.89
CA HIS A 98 -15.51 24.71 1.20
C HIS A 98 -14.48 23.94 0.34
N GLY A 99 -13.20 24.09 0.66
CA GLY A 99 -12.10 23.52 -0.08
C GLY A 99 -11.87 22.04 0.18
N PHE A 100 -10.81 21.52 -0.42
CA PHE A 100 -10.44 20.12 -0.41
C PHE A 100 -10.27 19.54 1.01
N PHE A 101 -9.53 20.23 1.89
CA PHE A 101 -9.32 19.73 3.25
C PHE A 101 -10.58 19.79 4.11
N HIS A 102 -11.44 20.81 3.89
CA HIS A 102 -12.76 20.82 4.53
C HIS A 102 -13.58 19.60 4.10
N GLY A 103 -13.68 19.36 2.80
CA GLY A 103 -14.51 18.26 2.27
C GLY A 103 -13.99 16.86 2.58
N PHE A 104 -12.68 16.65 2.48
CA PHE A 104 -12.08 15.30 2.59
C PHE A 104 -11.34 15.03 3.90
N ALA A 105 -11.18 16.02 4.77
CA ALA A 105 -10.47 15.85 6.04
C ALA A 105 -11.20 16.50 7.23
N ASN A 106 -12.39 17.06 7.01
CA ASN A 106 -13.20 17.76 8.01
C ASN A 106 -12.42 18.86 8.75
N THR A 107 -11.53 19.57 8.06
CA THR A 107 -10.72 20.64 8.63
C THR A 107 -10.41 21.75 7.63
N THR A 108 -10.41 22.99 8.11
CA THR A 108 -9.84 24.13 7.38
C THR A 108 -8.44 24.49 7.88
N LYS A 109 -7.96 23.77 8.91
CA LYS A 109 -6.63 23.97 9.51
C LYS A 109 -5.67 22.90 8.97
N GLY A 110 -4.53 23.35 8.46
CA GLY A 110 -3.49 22.46 7.95
C GLY A 110 -2.14 23.16 7.91
N ASP A 111 -1.08 22.38 7.87
CA ASP A 111 0.27 22.88 7.64
C ASP A 111 0.52 22.98 6.12
N TYR A 112 0.16 24.10 5.53
CA TYR A 112 0.30 24.32 4.09
C TYR A 112 1.74 24.57 3.66
N ASP A 113 2.64 24.91 4.58
CA ASP A 113 4.05 25.16 4.27
C ASP A 113 4.75 23.87 3.80
N VAL A 114 4.26 22.71 4.23
CA VAL A 114 4.77 21.41 3.74
C VAL A 114 4.55 21.17 2.25
N ILE A 115 3.73 21.96 1.57
CA ILE A 115 3.50 21.83 0.12
C ILE A 115 4.60 22.53 -0.66
N ALA A 116 5.05 23.71 -0.22
CA ALA A 116 5.88 24.61 -0.99
C ALA A 116 7.23 24.94 -0.34
N GLY A 117 7.37 24.75 0.98
CA GLY A 117 8.56 25.16 1.72
C GLY A 117 9.87 24.56 1.20
N ASP A 118 9.83 23.27 0.78
CA ASP A 118 10.98 22.51 0.29
C ASP A 118 10.89 22.19 -1.21
N PHE A 119 10.10 22.96 -1.98
CA PHE A 119 9.86 22.64 -3.39
C PHE A 119 11.16 22.73 -4.21
N GLY A 120 11.53 21.61 -4.86
CA GLY A 120 12.78 21.50 -5.61
C GLY A 120 14.01 21.12 -4.80
N ALA A 121 13.95 21.17 -3.47
CA ALA A 121 15.04 20.77 -2.58
C ALA A 121 14.82 19.37 -1.96
N ARG A 122 13.56 19.00 -1.72
CA ARG A 122 13.21 17.70 -1.13
C ARG A 122 12.29 16.89 -2.04
N TRP A 123 12.69 15.67 -2.33
CA TRP A 123 11.91 14.72 -3.13
C TRP A 123 11.26 13.66 -2.24
N VAL A 124 9.97 13.81 -1.98
CA VAL A 124 9.20 12.85 -1.15
C VAL A 124 9.23 11.44 -1.76
N THR A 125 9.44 11.32 -3.07
CA THR A 125 9.58 10.04 -3.77
C THR A 125 10.69 9.16 -3.18
N GLU A 126 11.77 9.74 -2.64
CA GLU A 126 12.86 9.02 -1.99
C GLU A 126 12.43 8.29 -0.71
N THR A 127 11.31 8.70 -0.12
CA THR A 127 10.76 8.11 1.11
C THR A 127 9.69 7.05 0.85
N LEU A 128 9.38 6.77 -0.43
CA LEU A 128 8.37 5.76 -0.78
C LEU A 128 8.87 4.35 -0.46
N ALA A 129 7.98 3.56 0.11
CA ALA A 129 8.26 2.16 0.40
C ALA A 129 7.79 1.26 -0.74
N PHE A 130 8.61 0.27 -1.09
CA PHE A 130 8.20 -0.84 -1.97
C PHE A 130 7.60 -1.96 -1.13
N LYS A 131 6.39 -2.38 -1.45
CA LYS A 131 5.77 -3.52 -0.77
C LYS A 131 6.38 -4.84 -1.27
N PRO A 132 7.06 -5.63 -0.43
CA PRO A 132 7.49 -6.97 -0.82
C PRO A 132 6.32 -7.91 -1.07
N TYR A 133 5.20 -7.74 -0.36
CA TYR A 133 4.02 -8.61 -0.43
C TYR A 133 2.77 -7.86 -0.88
N PRO A 134 1.84 -8.49 -1.65
CA PRO A 134 0.64 -7.84 -2.20
C PRO A 134 -0.52 -7.78 -1.20
N CYS A 135 -0.26 -7.37 0.04
CA CYS A 135 -1.23 -7.35 1.14
C CYS A 135 -1.16 -6.04 1.96
N GLY A 136 -1.82 -5.99 3.10
CA GLY A 136 -1.78 -4.86 4.02
C GLY A 136 -0.36 -4.57 4.49
N THR A 137 0.09 -3.31 4.41
CA THR A 137 1.49 -2.94 4.72
C THR A 137 1.91 -3.37 6.13
N MET A 138 1.03 -3.21 7.12
CA MET A 138 1.31 -3.56 8.50
C MET A 138 1.41 -5.08 8.76
N THR A 139 1.05 -5.93 7.79
CA THR A 139 1.23 -7.40 7.90
C THR A 139 2.64 -7.84 7.49
N HIS A 140 3.37 -7.02 6.72
CA HIS A 140 4.65 -7.41 6.11
C HIS A 140 5.71 -7.82 7.14
N PRO A 141 5.95 -7.06 8.23
CA PRO A 141 6.94 -7.45 9.23
C PRO A 141 6.64 -8.80 9.89
N TYR A 142 5.36 -9.14 10.05
CA TYR A 142 4.96 -10.46 10.59
C TYR A 142 5.20 -11.58 9.58
N ILE A 143 5.03 -11.32 8.27
CA ILE A 143 5.37 -12.29 7.23
C ILE A 143 6.86 -12.58 7.25
N ASP A 144 7.71 -11.55 7.36
CA ASP A 144 9.15 -11.71 7.44
C ASP A 144 9.58 -12.51 8.69
N CYS A 145 8.96 -12.26 9.85
CA CYS A 145 9.13 -13.09 11.05
C CYS A 145 8.73 -14.55 10.79
N ALA A 146 7.56 -14.77 10.19
CA ALA A 146 7.05 -16.13 9.93
C ALA A 146 7.95 -16.92 8.98
N ARG A 147 8.48 -16.27 7.95
CA ARG A 147 9.44 -16.89 7.01
C ARG A 147 10.72 -17.33 7.71
N ARG A 148 11.25 -16.50 8.61
CA ARG A 148 12.44 -16.89 9.40
C ARG A 148 12.12 -17.98 10.42
N LEU A 149 10.97 -17.96 11.08
CA LEU A 149 10.53 -19.06 11.95
C LEU A 149 10.46 -20.37 11.21
N ALA A 150 9.96 -20.38 9.97
CA ALA A 150 9.82 -21.59 9.15
C ALA A 150 11.15 -22.28 8.82
N THR A 151 12.29 -21.58 8.91
CA THR A 151 13.62 -22.21 8.74
C THR A 151 14.12 -22.91 10.02
N ARG A 152 13.45 -22.68 11.16
CA ARG A 152 13.89 -23.14 12.48
C ARG A 152 12.95 -24.17 13.11
N VAL A 153 11.65 -24.11 12.78
CA VAL A 153 10.63 -24.95 13.39
C VAL A 153 9.64 -25.47 12.35
N LYS A 154 9.01 -26.61 12.61
CA LYS A 154 7.98 -27.18 11.73
C LYS A 154 6.59 -26.72 12.18
N ALA A 155 5.67 -26.50 11.24
CA ALA A 155 4.29 -26.07 11.53
C ALA A 155 3.55 -27.05 12.47
N GLY A 156 3.85 -28.35 12.38
CA GLY A 156 3.28 -29.38 13.25
C GLY A 156 3.69 -29.28 14.72
N ASP A 157 4.85 -28.71 15.00
CA ASP A 157 5.37 -28.56 16.36
C ASP A 157 4.82 -27.30 17.05
N ILE A 158 4.27 -26.35 16.31
CA ILE A 158 3.71 -25.13 16.86
C ILE A 158 2.36 -25.41 17.52
N VAL A 159 2.24 -25.02 18.78
CA VAL A 159 0.98 -25.05 19.55
C VAL A 159 0.23 -23.74 19.33
N GLU A 160 0.93 -22.60 19.50
CA GLU A 160 0.38 -21.26 19.37
C GLU A 160 1.44 -20.28 18.91
N MET A 161 1.02 -19.23 18.20
CA MET A 161 1.83 -18.05 17.87
C MET A 161 1.16 -16.80 18.42
N VAL A 162 1.81 -16.11 19.35
CA VAL A 162 1.33 -14.84 19.91
C VAL A 162 2.12 -13.68 19.28
N CYS A 163 1.40 -12.72 18.69
CA CYS A 163 1.96 -11.54 18.04
C CYS A 163 1.72 -10.30 18.90
N ASP A 164 2.77 -9.52 19.16
CA ASP A 164 2.63 -8.20 19.75
C ASP A 164 2.26 -7.18 18.68
N VAL A 165 1.19 -6.40 18.89
CA VAL A 165 0.59 -5.55 17.87
C VAL A 165 0.31 -4.14 18.37
N GLY A 166 0.39 -3.15 17.48
CA GLY A 166 -0.10 -1.81 17.76
C GLY A 166 -1.63 -1.76 17.72
N GLU A 167 -2.25 -1.17 18.74
CA GLU A 167 -3.71 -1.08 18.91
C GLU A 167 -4.43 -0.59 17.64
N GLY A 168 -3.90 0.46 16.99
CA GLY A 168 -4.49 1.04 15.79
C GLY A 168 -4.50 0.12 14.56
N THR A 169 -3.88 -1.06 14.61
CA THR A 169 -3.91 -2.06 13.54
C THR A 169 -5.01 -3.12 13.74
N VAL A 170 -5.52 -3.26 14.98
CA VAL A 170 -6.37 -4.37 15.41
C VAL A 170 -7.65 -4.45 14.58
N HIS A 171 -8.43 -3.39 14.56
CA HIS A 171 -9.74 -3.36 13.90
C HIS A 171 -9.72 -3.70 12.40
N ARG A 172 -8.57 -3.57 11.73
CA ARG A 172 -8.45 -3.83 10.28
C ARG A 172 -7.87 -5.20 9.97
N LEU A 173 -6.89 -5.63 10.77
CA LEU A 173 -6.00 -6.72 10.41
C LEU A 173 -6.14 -7.94 11.32
N TRP A 174 -6.73 -7.77 12.51
CA TRP A 174 -6.77 -8.79 13.52
C TRP A 174 -8.20 -9.15 13.96
N ASP A 175 -9.13 -8.19 13.92
CA ASP A 175 -10.50 -8.41 14.36
C ASP A 175 -11.53 -8.40 13.21
N PRO A 176 -12.59 -9.19 13.36
CA PRO A 176 -12.77 -10.27 14.34
C PRO A 176 -11.78 -11.41 14.09
N LEU A 177 -11.08 -11.88 15.14
CA LEU A 177 -9.96 -12.82 15.00
C LEU A 177 -10.33 -14.10 14.22
N ALA A 178 -11.48 -14.69 14.50
CA ALA A 178 -11.93 -15.90 13.81
C ALA A 178 -12.07 -15.69 12.30
N ALA A 179 -12.60 -14.54 11.87
CA ALA A 179 -12.71 -14.20 10.45
C ALA A 179 -11.35 -13.93 9.82
N LYS A 180 -10.39 -13.40 10.59
CA LYS A 180 -9.01 -13.19 10.11
C LYS A 180 -8.22 -14.49 10.03
N GLN A 181 -8.48 -15.45 10.89
CA GLN A 181 -7.89 -16.78 10.81
C GLN A 181 -8.44 -17.59 9.63
N ARG A 182 -9.63 -17.26 9.15
CA ARG A 182 -10.29 -17.95 8.03
C ARG A 182 -10.99 -16.93 7.12
N PRO A 183 -10.23 -16.18 6.31
CA PRO A 183 -10.81 -15.21 5.39
C PRO A 183 -11.72 -15.89 4.37
N ASN A 184 -12.81 -15.25 4.02
CA ASN A 184 -13.86 -15.80 3.15
C ASN A 184 -13.55 -15.66 1.65
N ASN A 185 -12.59 -14.82 1.28
CA ASN A 185 -12.13 -14.61 -0.10
C ASN A 185 -10.70 -14.11 -0.15
N GLY A 186 -10.08 -14.13 -1.34
CA GLY A 186 -8.70 -13.71 -1.54
C GLY A 186 -8.44 -12.24 -1.16
N TYR A 187 -9.41 -11.37 -1.37
CA TYR A 187 -9.24 -9.96 -1.01
C TYR A 187 -9.25 -9.74 0.51
N ALA A 188 -10.14 -10.42 1.24
CA ALA A 188 -10.15 -10.42 2.70
C ALA A 188 -8.83 -10.98 3.29
N GLY A 189 -8.26 -11.99 2.65
CA GLY A 189 -6.94 -12.55 3.00
C GLY A 189 -5.83 -11.49 3.01
N LYS A 190 -5.87 -10.51 2.11
CA LYS A 190 -4.88 -9.40 2.08
C LYS A 190 -4.92 -8.48 3.30
N PHE A 191 -5.98 -8.52 4.08
CA PHE A 191 -6.19 -7.75 5.31
C PHE A 191 -6.35 -8.65 6.54
N SER A 192 -5.79 -9.85 6.46
CA SER A 192 -5.72 -10.79 7.57
C SER A 192 -4.27 -11.05 7.95
N THR A 193 -3.81 -10.55 9.09
CA THR A 193 -2.45 -10.84 9.55
C THR A 193 -2.28 -12.32 9.91
N PRO A 194 -3.22 -13.01 10.60
CA PRO A 194 -3.11 -14.45 10.84
C PRO A 194 -2.92 -15.29 9.57
N TYR A 195 -3.72 -15.02 8.54
CA TYR A 195 -3.60 -15.70 7.25
C TYR A 195 -2.25 -15.40 6.57
N CYS A 196 -1.83 -14.13 6.55
CA CYS A 196 -0.56 -13.71 5.96
C CYS A 196 0.65 -14.36 6.65
N ILE A 197 0.65 -14.45 7.99
CA ILE A 197 1.67 -15.16 8.79
C ILE A 197 1.73 -16.62 8.37
N ALA A 198 0.60 -17.30 8.38
CA ALA A 198 0.52 -18.72 8.03
C ALA A 198 0.97 -18.98 6.59
N THR A 199 0.57 -18.13 5.65
CA THR A 199 1.01 -18.22 4.25
C THR A 199 2.53 -18.05 4.13
N GLY A 200 3.11 -17.04 4.77
CA GLY A 200 4.55 -16.79 4.78
C GLY A 200 5.34 -17.95 5.38
N PHE A 201 4.82 -18.54 6.44
CA PHE A 201 5.43 -19.72 7.09
C PHE A 201 5.38 -20.97 6.19
N VAL A 202 4.19 -21.30 5.65
CA VAL A 202 3.96 -22.54 4.89
C VAL A 202 4.58 -22.48 3.49
N ARG A 203 4.52 -21.31 2.84
CA ARG A 203 4.94 -21.15 1.44
C ARG A 203 6.37 -20.59 1.28
N GLY A 204 6.96 -20.03 2.35
CA GLY A 204 8.26 -19.37 2.30
C GLY A 204 8.28 -18.03 1.54
N ASN A 205 7.23 -17.73 0.80
CA ASN A 205 6.98 -16.44 0.13
C ASN A 205 5.48 -16.14 0.12
N VAL A 206 5.10 -14.89 -0.16
CA VAL A 206 3.70 -14.46 -0.28
C VAL A 206 3.54 -13.65 -1.55
N GLY A 207 2.90 -14.25 -2.54
CA GLY A 207 2.68 -13.67 -3.87
C GLY A 207 1.21 -13.38 -4.18
N LEU A 208 0.93 -12.96 -5.42
CA LEU A 208 -0.43 -12.67 -5.87
C LEU A 208 -1.33 -13.91 -5.88
N SER A 209 -0.77 -15.07 -6.22
CA SER A 209 -1.48 -16.35 -6.28
C SER A 209 -2.03 -16.80 -4.91
N ASP A 210 -1.36 -16.42 -3.81
CA ASP A 210 -1.76 -16.77 -2.46
C ASP A 210 -3.02 -16.04 -1.97
N PHE A 211 -3.48 -15.06 -2.74
CA PHE A 211 -4.70 -14.29 -2.47
C PHE A 211 -5.79 -14.53 -3.52
N SER A 212 -5.79 -15.71 -4.16
CA SER A 212 -6.96 -16.17 -4.91
C SER A 212 -8.02 -16.76 -3.98
N ASP A 213 -9.29 -16.81 -4.43
CA ASP A 213 -10.37 -17.39 -3.63
C ASP A 213 -10.14 -18.89 -3.35
N ALA A 214 -9.43 -19.59 -4.24
CA ALA A 214 -9.02 -20.97 -3.99
C ALA A 214 -7.90 -21.07 -2.93
N ALA A 215 -6.89 -20.20 -3.01
CA ALA A 215 -5.72 -20.28 -2.12
C ALA A 215 -6.07 -19.98 -0.65
N VAL A 216 -7.07 -19.14 -0.38
CA VAL A 216 -7.47 -18.82 1.01
C VAL A 216 -8.13 -19.99 1.74
N HIS A 217 -8.44 -21.07 1.03
CA HIS A 217 -9.00 -22.29 1.59
C HIS A 217 -7.97 -23.43 1.76
N ASP A 218 -6.68 -23.15 1.56
CA ASP A 218 -5.61 -24.15 1.77
C ASP A 218 -5.63 -24.67 3.21
N PRO A 219 -5.85 -26.00 3.42
CA PRO A 219 -5.98 -26.55 4.77
C PRO A 219 -4.72 -26.40 5.62
N ALA A 220 -3.52 -26.46 5.02
CA ALA A 220 -2.26 -26.32 5.75
C ALA A 220 -2.06 -24.87 6.26
N VAL A 221 -2.41 -23.89 5.44
CA VAL A 221 -2.36 -22.48 5.82
C VAL A 221 -3.40 -22.21 6.90
N LEU A 222 -4.65 -22.64 6.73
CA LEU A 222 -5.72 -22.42 7.70
C LEU A 222 -5.47 -23.09 9.04
N ALA A 223 -4.89 -24.31 9.04
CA ALA A 223 -4.53 -25.00 10.28
C ALA A 223 -3.50 -24.21 11.11
N LEU A 224 -2.54 -23.57 10.46
CA LEU A 224 -1.56 -22.70 11.14
C LEU A 224 -2.16 -21.35 11.52
N ALA A 225 -2.94 -20.72 10.64
CA ALA A 225 -3.61 -19.45 10.92
C ALA A 225 -4.52 -19.55 12.17
N ALA A 226 -5.18 -20.69 12.36
CA ALA A 226 -6.01 -20.95 13.54
C ALA A 226 -5.23 -20.92 14.88
N LYS A 227 -3.90 -21.07 14.85
CA LYS A 227 -3.01 -21.00 16.02
C LYS A 227 -2.47 -19.60 16.30
N VAL A 228 -2.72 -18.62 15.42
CA VAL A 228 -2.24 -17.25 15.59
C VAL A 228 -3.16 -16.48 16.51
N ARG A 229 -2.56 -15.81 17.47
CA ARG A 229 -3.20 -14.88 18.42
C ARG A 229 -2.45 -13.56 18.40
N TYR A 230 -3.05 -12.53 18.98
CA TYR A 230 -2.37 -11.27 19.18
C TYR A 230 -2.54 -10.75 20.61
N ARG A 231 -1.62 -9.88 20.98
CA ARG A 231 -1.66 -9.10 22.20
C ARG A 231 -1.31 -7.66 21.87
N ILE A 232 -2.08 -6.70 22.36
CA ILE A 232 -1.78 -5.28 22.20
C ILE A 232 -0.52 -4.95 23.01
N ASP A 233 0.46 -4.37 22.36
CA ASP A 233 1.67 -3.84 22.98
C ASP A 233 1.55 -2.31 23.07
N PRO A 234 1.41 -1.75 24.27
CA PRO A 234 1.29 -0.30 24.47
C PRO A 234 2.55 0.48 24.01
N GLN A 235 3.69 -0.20 23.88
CA GLN A 235 4.95 0.40 23.44
C GLN A 235 5.18 0.27 21.92
N ASN A 236 4.23 -0.33 21.19
CA ASN A 236 4.34 -0.48 19.76
C ASN A 236 4.45 0.88 19.06
N PRO A 237 5.44 1.10 18.17
CA PRO A 237 5.69 2.41 17.57
C PRO A 237 4.68 2.83 16.49
N TYR A 238 3.67 2.02 16.19
CA TYR A 238 2.62 2.38 15.23
C TYR A 238 1.94 3.72 15.61
N PRO A 239 1.67 4.65 14.70
CA PRO A 239 1.81 4.55 13.23
C PRO A 239 3.17 5.03 12.68
N LYS A 240 4.12 5.44 13.52
CA LYS A 240 5.41 5.99 13.09
C LYS A 240 6.29 4.94 12.42
N ASN A 241 6.18 3.70 12.85
CA ASN A 241 6.91 2.56 12.30
C ASN A 241 6.01 1.31 12.29
N PHE A 242 6.30 0.38 11.39
CA PHE A 242 5.63 -0.91 11.29
C PHE A 242 6.62 -2.00 11.68
N THR A 243 6.32 -2.69 12.79
CA THR A 243 7.16 -3.74 13.36
C THR A 243 6.41 -5.08 13.35
N GLY A 244 7.16 -6.16 13.40
CA GLY A 244 6.65 -7.51 13.59
C GLY A 244 7.30 -8.17 14.80
N HIS A 245 6.52 -8.89 15.60
CA HIS A 245 7.02 -9.68 16.70
C HIS A 245 6.11 -10.90 16.86
N ILE A 246 6.70 -12.10 16.78
CA ILE A 246 6.00 -13.37 16.92
C ILE A 246 6.74 -14.20 17.97
N ARG A 247 6.00 -14.74 18.92
CA ARG A 247 6.42 -15.79 19.84
C ARG A 247 5.66 -17.07 19.53
N ALA A 248 6.36 -18.11 19.13
CA ALA A 248 5.82 -19.42 18.84
C ALA A 248 6.12 -20.38 20.01
N THR A 249 5.09 -20.89 20.66
CA THR A 249 5.20 -21.95 21.67
C THR A 249 5.13 -23.29 20.97
N LEU A 250 6.10 -24.17 21.22
CA LEU A 250 6.21 -25.47 20.64
C LEU A 250 5.64 -26.57 21.56
N ARG A 251 5.44 -27.77 21.01
CA ARG A 251 4.88 -28.93 21.74
C ARG A 251 5.73 -29.39 22.93
N ASP A 252 7.03 -29.17 22.88
CA ASP A 252 7.97 -29.49 23.97
C ASP A 252 8.00 -28.39 25.07
N GLY A 253 7.16 -27.35 24.92
CA GLY A 253 7.09 -26.22 25.83
C GLY A 253 8.12 -25.12 25.55
N SER A 254 9.04 -25.32 24.63
CA SER A 254 9.99 -24.28 24.25
C SER A 254 9.31 -23.14 23.49
N VAL A 255 9.92 -21.94 23.55
CA VAL A 255 9.44 -20.75 22.85
C VAL A 255 10.50 -20.27 21.88
N VAL A 256 10.11 -20.07 20.62
CA VAL A 256 10.94 -19.50 19.59
C VAL A 256 10.39 -18.13 19.21
N GLU A 257 11.25 -17.14 19.18
CA GLU A 257 10.86 -15.74 18.99
C GLU A 257 11.53 -15.17 17.75
N GLU A 258 10.79 -14.34 17.01
CA GLU A 258 11.26 -13.56 15.86
C GLU A 258 10.77 -12.13 15.94
N ARG A 259 11.66 -11.19 15.59
CA ARG A 259 11.36 -9.75 15.56
C ARG A 259 11.79 -9.15 14.22
N GLN A 260 10.95 -8.28 13.70
CA GLN A 260 11.23 -7.45 12.53
C GLN A 260 11.06 -5.98 12.95
N PRO A 261 12.17 -5.27 13.18
CA PRO A 261 12.11 -3.91 13.74
C PRO A 261 11.60 -2.86 12.75
N TYR A 262 11.76 -3.09 11.45
CA TYR A 262 11.31 -2.19 10.40
C TYR A 262 10.59 -2.96 9.29
N MET A 263 9.74 -2.25 8.55
CA MET A 263 9.14 -2.83 7.35
C MET A 263 10.20 -2.93 6.24
N ARG A 264 10.48 -4.15 5.80
CA ARG A 264 11.33 -4.39 4.63
C ARG A 264 10.72 -3.74 3.38
N GLY A 265 11.52 -3.02 2.64
CA GLY A 265 11.10 -2.17 1.52
C GLY A 265 10.84 -0.70 1.89
N GLY A 266 10.97 -0.35 3.17
CA GLY A 266 10.96 1.02 3.67
C GLY A 266 12.36 1.65 3.73
N ALA A 267 12.44 2.90 4.17
CA ALA A 267 13.70 3.66 4.18
C ALA A 267 14.78 3.05 5.08
N GLN A 268 14.41 2.42 6.20
CA GLN A 268 15.34 1.81 7.14
C GLN A 268 15.82 0.41 6.71
N GLU A 269 15.06 -0.26 5.86
CA GLU A 269 15.37 -1.59 5.34
C GLU A 269 14.89 -1.70 3.88
N PRO A 270 15.57 -1.02 2.94
CA PRO A 270 15.17 -0.99 1.54
C PRO A 270 15.27 -2.37 0.89
N LEU A 271 14.42 -2.64 -0.10
CA LEU A 271 14.60 -3.79 -0.98
C LEU A 271 15.82 -3.59 -1.86
N SER A 272 16.57 -4.66 -2.08
CA SER A 272 17.61 -4.68 -3.11
C SER A 272 16.98 -4.55 -4.51
N ARG A 273 17.77 -4.15 -5.50
CA ARG A 273 17.33 -4.15 -6.90
C ARG A 273 16.88 -5.56 -7.32
N ALA A 274 17.59 -6.59 -6.92
CA ALA A 274 17.24 -7.97 -7.20
C ALA A 274 15.87 -8.37 -6.62
N ASP A 275 15.55 -7.93 -5.39
CA ASP A 275 14.22 -8.17 -4.78
C ASP A 275 13.10 -7.52 -5.62
N ILE A 276 13.33 -6.30 -6.10
CA ILE A 276 12.35 -5.55 -6.89
C ILE A 276 12.16 -6.21 -8.26
N GLU A 277 13.24 -6.58 -8.93
CA GLU A 277 13.23 -7.28 -10.22
C GLU A 277 12.54 -8.66 -10.10
N GLN A 278 12.87 -9.43 -9.06
CA GLN A 278 12.21 -10.70 -8.79
C GLN A 278 10.71 -10.53 -8.57
N LYS A 279 10.31 -9.51 -7.80
CA LYS A 279 8.90 -9.19 -7.61
C LYS A 279 8.21 -8.85 -8.94
N PHE A 280 8.87 -8.07 -9.80
CA PHE A 280 8.34 -7.73 -11.12
C PHE A 280 8.14 -9.00 -11.96
N LEU A 281 9.13 -9.88 -12.03
CA LEU A 281 9.07 -11.12 -12.82
C LEU A 281 7.93 -12.03 -12.34
N LEU A 282 7.77 -12.21 -11.03
CA LEU A 282 6.67 -13.00 -10.45
C LEU A 282 5.29 -12.39 -10.76
N ASN A 283 5.18 -11.08 -10.71
CA ASN A 283 3.93 -10.38 -11.04
C ASN A 283 3.61 -10.46 -12.54
N ALA A 284 4.61 -10.31 -13.40
CA ALA A 284 4.46 -10.44 -14.85
C ALA A 284 4.03 -11.87 -15.23
N GLN A 285 4.66 -12.87 -14.67
CA GLN A 285 4.28 -14.28 -14.85
C GLN A 285 2.84 -14.55 -14.39
N HIS A 286 2.45 -14.02 -13.21
CA HIS A 286 1.08 -14.13 -12.70
C HIS A 286 0.07 -13.45 -13.65
N GLY A 287 0.49 -12.36 -14.31
CA GLY A 287 -0.30 -11.64 -15.33
C GLY A 287 -0.27 -12.30 -16.72
N GLY A 288 0.33 -13.47 -16.87
CA GLY A 288 0.36 -14.23 -18.13
C GLY A 288 1.42 -13.76 -19.12
N TRP A 289 2.40 -12.96 -18.71
CA TRP A 289 3.51 -12.57 -19.60
C TRP A 289 4.48 -13.73 -19.80
N SER A 290 5.07 -13.81 -21.00
CA SER A 290 6.19 -14.71 -21.24
C SER A 290 7.45 -14.23 -20.51
N ALA A 291 8.37 -15.14 -20.24
CA ALA A 291 9.65 -14.82 -19.62
C ALA A 291 10.46 -13.83 -20.45
N GLU A 292 10.45 -13.98 -21.78
CA GLU A 292 11.16 -13.12 -22.75
C GLU A 292 10.60 -11.70 -22.70
N ARG A 293 9.25 -11.53 -22.67
CA ARG A 293 8.60 -10.23 -22.55
C ARG A 293 8.96 -9.55 -21.24
N ALA A 294 8.91 -10.28 -20.14
CA ALA A 294 9.25 -9.75 -18.83
C ALA A 294 10.72 -9.30 -18.74
N ALA A 295 11.65 -10.15 -19.24
CA ALA A 295 13.08 -9.82 -19.27
C ALA A 295 13.39 -8.62 -20.18
N GLY A 296 12.81 -8.57 -21.38
CA GLY A 296 12.97 -7.44 -22.31
C GLY A 296 12.43 -6.12 -21.71
N THR A 297 11.32 -6.18 -20.99
CA THR A 297 10.78 -5.02 -20.26
C THR A 297 11.72 -4.55 -19.17
N LEU A 298 12.29 -5.45 -18.36
CA LEU A 298 13.29 -5.09 -17.34
C LEU A 298 14.51 -4.43 -17.95
N GLN A 299 15.02 -4.95 -19.05
CA GLN A 299 16.15 -4.36 -19.77
C GLN A 299 15.82 -2.94 -20.27
N THR A 300 14.64 -2.77 -20.88
CA THR A 300 14.20 -1.46 -21.38
C THR A 300 14.06 -0.43 -20.24
N ILE A 301 13.45 -0.82 -19.12
CA ILE A 301 13.28 0.04 -17.96
C ILE A 301 14.63 0.31 -17.27
N GLY A 302 15.53 -0.69 -17.24
CA GLY A 302 16.87 -0.53 -16.67
C GLY A 302 17.69 0.55 -17.35
N GLY A 303 17.54 0.69 -18.68
CA GLY A 303 18.22 1.72 -19.48
C GLY A 303 17.45 3.04 -19.64
N LEU A 304 16.36 3.25 -18.91
CA LEU A 304 15.47 4.41 -19.11
C LEU A 304 16.16 5.78 -18.97
N PHE A 305 17.21 5.85 -18.17
CA PHE A 305 17.96 7.09 -17.90
C PHE A 305 19.32 7.13 -18.63
N ASP A 306 19.69 6.08 -19.37
CA ASP A 306 20.97 5.98 -20.03
C ASP A 306 20.96 6.57 -21.46
N GLY A 307 19.76 6.88 -21.99
CA GLY A 307 19.58 7.44 -23.32
C GLY A 307 18.13 7.42 -23.80
N PRO A 308 17.89 7.71 -25.08
CA PRO A 308 16.55 7.68 -25.65
C PRO A 308 15.93 6.28 -25.59
N VAL A 309 14.80 6.14 -24.91
CA VAL A 309 14.07 4.88 -24.79
C VAL A 309 12.83 4.90 -25.68
N GLN A 310 12.64 3.84 -26.47
CA GLN A 310 11.44 3.63 -27.27
C GLN A 310 10.30 3.10 -26.40
N LEU A 311 9.55 3.98 -25.72
CA LEU A 311 8.43 3.61 -24.87
C LEU A 311 7.33 2.83 -25.61
N ALA A 312 7.28 2.90 -26.93
CA ALA A 312 6.37 2.09 -27.75
C ALA A 312 6.59 0.58 -27.56
N ALA A 313 7.81 0.16 -27.26
CA ALA A 313 8.12 -1.25 -26.97
C ALA A 313 7.47 -1.77 -25.67
N LEU A 314 7.02 -0.88 -24.78
CA LEU A 314 6.29 -1.23 -23.55
C LEU A 314 4.79 -1.43 -23.78
N ARG A 315 4.27 -1.07 -24.98
CA ARG A 315 2.90 -1.33 -25.39
C ARG A 315 2.87 -2.75 -25.96
N GLY A 316 2.35 -3.67 -25.20
CA GLY A 316 2.15 -5.05 -25.65
C GLY A 316 0.94 -5.24 -26.50
#